data_527e4b47e872f22a0238a1e6c0f2c7a1
#
_entry.id   527e4b47e872f22a0238a1e6c0f2c7a1
#
_cell.length_a   1.000
_cell.length_b   1.000
_cell.length_c   1.000
_cell.angle_alpha   90.00
_cell.angle_beta   90.00
_cell.angle_gamma   90.00
#
_symmetry.space_group_name_H-M   'P 1'
#
loop_
_entity.id
_entity.type
_entity.pdbx_description
1 polymer ?
#
loop_
_entity_poly.entity_id
_entity_poly.type
_entity_poly.pdbx_seq_one_letter_code
_entity_poly.pdbx_strand_id
1 'polypeptide(L)'
;MNTIELNENYKSNIVAELTNTLTETSLPSGTKRSGKVRDQYDLGESIALITTDRQSAFDRVLASVPFKGQVLNLTSAWWFEATKDIIANHVIDIPDPNVTLAKKCDVFPIEFVVRGFITGSTSTSLWTVYNNGDREYCGNDLPEGLKKNQRLEQNMLTPTTKEEDHDLSLIHISEPTRPNC
;
A
#
# COMPACT_ATOMS: atom_id res chain seq x y z
N MET A 1 -24.02 -0.35 14.54
CA MET A 1 -23.00 0.58 14.01
C MET A 1 -23.42 1.97 14.42
N ASN A 2 -22.66 2.64 15.28
CA ASN A 2 -22.96 4.05 15.59
C ASN A 2 -22.59 4.87 14.35
N THR A 3 -23.58 5.50 13.74
CA THR A 3 -23.37 6.48 12.69
C THR A 3 -22.64 7.68 13.29
N ILE A 4 -21.42 7.93 12.83
CA ILE A 4 -20.70 9.15 13.18
C ILE A 4 -21.43 10.28 12.45
N GLU A 5 -22.27 11.05 13.17
CA GLU A 5 -22.83 12.27 12.61
C GLU A 5 -21.72 13.32 12.54
N LEU A 6 -21.37 13.71 11.31
CA LEU A 6 -20.48 14.84 11.10
C LEU A 6 -21.21 16.12 11.52
N ASN A 7 -20.57 16.85 12.41
CA ASN A 7 -21.07 18.18 12.81
C ASN A 7 -21.10 19.11 11.57
N GLU A 8 -22.05 20.05 11.53
CA GLU A 8 -22.23 20.95 10.37
C GLU A 8 -20.98 21.77 10.02
N ASN A 9 -20.13 22.09 11.00
CA ASN A 9 -18.83 22.75 10.75
C ASN A 9 -17.88 21.89 9.92
N TYR A 10 -17.86 20.57 10.10
CA TYR A 10 -17.04 19.69 9.27
C TYR A 10 -17.58 19.61 7.85
N LYS A 11 -18.90 19.57 7.66
CA LYS A 11 -19.52 19.56 6.34
C LYS A 11 -19.18 20.82 5.56
N SER A 12 -19.33 22.00 6.18
CA SER A 12 -19.02 23.28 5.53
C SER A 12 -17.54 23.38 5.17
N ASN A 13 -16.63 22.96 6.03
CA ASN A 13 -15.19 22.93 5.75
C ASN A 13 -14.85 21.97 4.59
N ILE A 14 -15.44 20.75 4.59
CA ILE A 14 -15.27 19.80 3.50
C ILE A 14 -15.73 20.40 2.17
N VAL A 15 -16.90 21.02 2.15
CA VAL A 15 -17.44 21.65 0.93
C VAL A 15 -16.56 22.80 0.44
N ALA A 16 -16.03 23.62 1.35
CA ALA A 16 -15.12 24.72 1.00
C ALA A 16 -13.81 24.21 0.36
N GLU A 17 -13.34 23.04 0.77
CA GLU A 17 -12.07 22.48 0.32
C GLU A 17 -12.19 21.49 -0.86
N LEU A 18 -13.39 21.25 -1.41
CA LEU A 18 -13.60 20.28 -2.49
C LEU A 18 -12.74 20.53 -3.74
N THR A 19 -12.38 21.78 -4.00
CA THR A 19 -11.53 22.20 -5.13
C THR A 19 -10.06 22.35 -4.75
N ASN A 20 -9.75 22.31 -3.47
CA ASN A 20 -8.39 22.47 -2.95
C ASN A 20 -7.74 21.12 -2.73
N THR A 21 -7.23 20.52 -3.80
CA THR A 21 -6.59 19.21 -3.76
C THR A 21 -5.15 19.27 -4.23
N LEU A 22 -4.25 18.58 -3.54
CA LEU A 22 -2.86 18.44 -3.95
C LEU A 22 -2.75 17.34 -5.02
N THR A 23 -2.75 17.74 -6.29
CA THR A 23 -2.66 16.80 -7.42
C THR A 23 -1.28 16.69 -8.02
N GLU A 24 -0.50 17.77 -7.96
CA GLU A 24 0.86 17.85 -8.48
C GLU A 24 1.77 18.54 -7.48
N THR A 25 3.04 18.23 -7.51
CA THR A 25 4.05 18.84 -6.66
C THR A 25 5.23 19.34 -7.48
N SER A 26 5.88 20.40 -7.00
CA SER A 26 7.13 20.90 -7.57
C SER A 26 8.03 21.36 -6.43
N LEU A 27 9.15 20.67 -6.22
CA LEU A 27 10.20 21.11 -5.31
C LEU A 27 11.35 21.76 -6.08
N PRO A 28 12.05 22.73 -5.46
CA PRO A 28 13.15 23.44 -6.10
C PRO A 28 14.40 22.54 -6.30
N SER A 29 14.47 21.40 -5.66
CA SER A 29 15.61 20.48 -5.67
C SER A 29 15.18 19.02 -5.74
N GLY A 30 16.08 18.16 -6.20
CA GLY A 30 15.87 16.74 -6.34
C GLY A 30 15.32 16.31 -7.70
N THR A 31 15.51 15.03 -8.04
CA THR A 31 14.98 14.45 -9.27
C THR A 31 13.60 13.87 -8.98
N LYS A 32 12.58 14.42 -9.63
CA LYS A 32 11.19 14.00 -9.44
C LYS A 32 10.88 12.70 -10.19
N ARG A 33 10.20 11.78 -9.51
CA ARG A 33 9.51 10.63 -10.08
C ARG A 33 8.05 10.65 -9.61
N SER A 34 7.10 10.69 -10.55
CA SER A 34 5.67 10.67 -10.22
C SER A 34 5.13 9.26 -10.27
N GLY A 35 4.49 8.82 -9.18
CA GLY A 35 3.70 7.60 -9.12
C GLY A 35 2.19 7.90 -9.26
N LYS A 36 1.35 6.87 -9.15
CA LYS A 36 -0.12 6.99 -9.28
C LYS A 36 -0.74 7.95 -8.26
N VAL A 37 -0.26 7.91 -7.00
CA VAL A 37 -0.81 8.68 -5.87
C VAL A 37 0.25 9.39 -5.04
N ARG A 38 1.52 9.28 -5.40
CA ARG A 38 2.65 9.83 -4.65
C ARG A 38 3.69 10.36 -5.62
N ASP A 39 4.27 11.50 -5.31
CA ASP A 39 5.46 12.02 -5.98
C ASP A 39 6.68 11.77 -5.08
N GLN A 40 7.81 11.43 -5.68
CA GLN A 40 9.07 11.16 -5.00
C GLN A 40 10.12 12.11 -5.53
N TYR A 41 10.97 12.63 -4.67
CA TYR A 41 12.11 13.47 -5.02
C TYR A 41 13.38 12.85 -4.46
N ASP A 42 14.27 12.43 -5.34
CA ASP A 42 15.59 11.93 -4.97
C ASP A 42 16.48 13.11 -4.61
N LEU A 43 16.92 13.18 -3.36
CA LEU A 43 17.75 14.26 -2.81
C LEU A 43 19.21 13.78 -2.60
N GLY A 44 19.59 12.63 -3.18
CA GLY A 44 20.89 12.01 -3.01
C GLY A 44 20.87 10.89 -1.96
N GLU A 45 21.23 11.17 -0.72
CA GLU A 45 21.21 10.19 0.37
C GLU A 45 19.81 10.00 1.01
N SER A 46 18.91 10.92 0.76
CA SER A 46 17.53 10.89 1.24
C SER A 46 16.53 11.00 0.09
N ILE A 47 15.28 10.72 0.40
CA ILE A 47 14.16 10.83 -0.54
C ILE A 47 13.00 11.55 0.14
N ALA A 48 12.40 12.52 -0.54
CA ALA A 48 11.15 13.12 -0.11
C ALA A 48 9.97 12.39 -0.79
N LEU A 49 9.09 11.82 0.01
CA LEU A 49 7.89 11.13 -0.42
C LEU A 49 6.69 12.04 -0.18
N ILE A 50 6.06 12.54 -1.23
CA ILE A 50 4.93 13.46 -1.13
C ILE A 50 3.65 12.72 -1.51
N THR A 51 2.81 12.47 -0.52
CA THR A 51 1.53 11.78 -0.72
C THR A 51 0.49 12.80 -1.18
N THR A 52 0.00 12.63 -2.40
CA THR A 52 -0.98 13.53 -3.03
C THR A 52 -2.42 13.08 -2.74
N ASP A 53 -3.36 13.94 -3.09
CA ASP A 53 -4.79 13.67 -2.94
C ASP A 53 -5.37 12.83 -4.09
N ARG A 54 -4.53 12.45 -5.06
CA ARG A 54 -4.94 11.60 -6.18
C ARG A 54 -5.50 10.26 -5.68
N GLN A 55 -6.65 9.88 -6.20
CA GLN A 55 -7.30 8.58 -5.97
C GLN A 55 -7.12 7.70 -7.21
N SER A 56 -6.46 6.58 -7.04
CA SER A 56 -6.24 5.60 -8.11
C SER A 56 -7.04 4.32 -7.86
N ALA A 57 -7.62 3.78 -8.92
CA ALA A 57 -8.16 2.42 -8.97
C ALA A 57 -8.02 1.87 -10.39
N PHE A 58 -7.87 0.55 -10.52
CA PHE A 58 -7.68 -0.13 -11.81
C PHE A 58 -6.56 0.51 -12.66
N ASP A 59 -5.45 0.85 -12.01
CA ASP A 59 -4.27 1.49 -12.61
C ASP A 59 -4.49 2.89 -13.23
N ARG A 60 -5.61 3.52 -12.95
CA ARG A 60 -5.97 4.86 -13.40
C ARG A 60 -6.20 5.81 -12.24
N VAL A 61 -5.78 7.06 -12.40
CA VAL A 61 -6.18 8.14 -11.50
C VAL A 61 -7.61 8.52 -11.85
N LEU A 62 -8.54 8.34 -10.93
CA LEU A 62 -9.97 8.54 -11.15
C LEU A 62 -10.43 9.91 -10.67
N ALA A 63 -9.87 10.41 -9.59
CA ALA A 63 -10.27 11.66 -8.94
C ALA A 63 -9.17 12.15 -8.00
N SER A 64 -9.43 13.28 -7.34
CA SER A 64 -8.67 13.76 -6.20
C SER A 64 -9.63 14.00 -5.03
N VAL A 65 -9.20 13.62 -3.84
CA VAL A 65 -10.01 13.73 -2.62
C VAL A 65 -9.26 14.63 -1.64
N PRO A 66 -9.84 15.78 -1.22
CA PRO A 66 -9.18 16.70 -0.31
C PRO A 66 -8.68 16.00 0.96
N PHE A 67 -7.49 16.36 1.40
CA PHE A 67 -6.82 15.83 2.60
C PHE A 67 -6.48 14.33 2.58
N LYS A 68 -6.81 13.59 1.51
CA LYS A 68 -6.50 12.16 1.43
C LYS A 68 -5.00 11.91 1.61
N GLY A 69 -4.16 12.72 0.97
CA GLY A 69 -2.70 12.62 1.09
C GLY A 69 -2.23 12.78 2.53
N GLN A 70 -2.75 13.77 3.25
CA GLN A 70 -2.43 14.03 4.65
C GLN A 70 -2.83 12.85 5.55
N VAL A 71 -4.08 12.38 5.41
CA VAL A 71 -4.58 11.24 6.20
C VAL A 71 -3.71 10.01 6.02
N LEU A 72 -3.36 9.68 4.78
CA LEU A 72 -2.53 8.51 4.49
C LEU A 72 -1.10 8.66 5.01
N ASN A 73 -0.50 9.84 4.82
CA ASN A 73 0.88 10.09 5.25
C ASN A 73 0.99 10.11 6.79
N LEU A 74 0.09 10.82 7.47
CA LEU A 74 0.09 10.88 8.93
C LEU A 74 -0.26 9.55 9.58
N THR A 75 -1.17 8.76 8.99
CA THR A 75 -1.45 7.39 9.45
C THR A 75 -0.22 6.50 9.31
N SER A 76 0.50 6.61 8.19
CA SER A 76 1.76 5.89 7.99
C SER A 76 2.83 6.30 9.00
N ALA A 77 3.00 7.61 9.23
CA ALA A 77 3.94 8.14 10.21
C ALA A 77 3.65 7.65 11.63
N TRP A 78 2.37 7.62 12.01
CA TRP A 78 1.93 7.07 13.30
C TRP A 78 2.32 5.59 13.44
N TRP A 79 2.10 4.77 12.40
CA TRP A 79 2.49 3.37 12.44
C TRP A 79 3.99 3.17 12.52
N PHE A 80 4.79 3.95 11.79
CA PHE A 80 6.25 3.90 11.89
C PHE A 80 6.75 4.25 13.29
N GLU A 81 6.15 5.24 13.93
CA GLU A 81 6.46 5.58 15.32
C GLU A 81 6.02 4.48 16.29
N ALA A 82 4.80 3.94 16.13
CA ALA A 82 4.26 2.90 17.01
C ALA A 82 5.00 1.56 16.91
N THR A 83 5.71 1.30 15.82
CA THR A 83 6.43 0.05 15.58
C THR A 83 7.95 0.17 15.61
N LYS A 84 8.50 1.35 15.95
CA LYS A 84 9.94 1.61 15.92
C LYS A 84 10.77 0.70 16.84
N ASP A 85 10.15 0.23 17.93
CA ASP A 85 10.78 -0.69 18.88
C ASP A 85 10.78 -2.15 18.39
N ILE A 86 9.99 -2.45 17.36
CA ILE A 86 9.90 -3.79 16.76
C ILE A 86 10.90 -3.92 15.61
N ILE A 87 10.97 -2.91 14.75
CA ILE A 87 11.85 -2.91 13.58
C ILE A 87 12.26 -1.48 13.21
N ALA A 88 13.53 -1.31 12.82
CA ALA A 88 14.00 -0.04 12.28
C ALA A 88 13.26 0.32 11.00
N ASN A 89 12.98 1.62 10.80
CA ASN A 89 12.32 2.13 9.62
C ASN A 89 13.16 3.21 8.90
N HIS A 90 12.67 3.64 7.75
CA HIS A 90 13.36 4.59 6.88
C HIS A 90 13.01 6.06 7.14
N VAL A 91 12.03 6.35 7.99
CA VAL A 91 11.57 7.72 8.24
C VAL A 91 12.65 8.52 8.96
N ILE A 92 12.97 9.70 8.44
CA ILE A 92 13.86 10.69 9.05
C ILE A 92 13.00 11.77 9.74
N ASP A 93 12.01 12.31 9.02
CA ASP A 93 11.17 13.41 9.51
C ASP A 93 9.85 13.50 8.74
N ILE A 94 8.86 14.18 9.31
CA ILE A 94 7.56 14.51 8.71
C ILE A 94 7.42 16.03 8.70
N PRO A 95 8.11 16.73 7.78
CA PRO A 95 8.15 18.19 7.76
C PRO A 95 6.81 18.84 7.37
N ASP A 96 5.91 18.09 6.78
CA ASP A 96 4.57 18.52 6.37
C ASP A 96 3.61 17.33 6.42
N PRO A 97 2.31 17.54 6.68
CA PRO A 97 1.32 16.46 6.71
C PRO A 97 1.29 15.57 5.46
N ASN A 98 1.68 16.08 4.31
CA ASN A 98 1.77 15.33 3.06
C ASN A 98 3.15 14.73 2.79
N VAL A 99 4.19 15.11 3.56
CA VAL A 99 5.59 14.83 3.22
C VAL A 99 6.25 13.93 4.25
N THR A 100 6.85 12.86 3.79
CA THR A 100 7.80 12.04 4.56
C THR A 100 9.20 12.23 3.97
N LEU A 101 10.14 12.74 4.78
CA LEU A 101 11.56 12.67 4.48
C LEU A 101 12.09 11.32 4.96
N ALA A 102 12.69 10.55 4.08
CA ALA A 102 13.13 9.20 4.36
C ALA A 102 14.56 8.93 3.90
N LYS A 103 15.20 7.95 4.52
CA LYS A 103 16.46 7.38 4.01
C LYS A 103 16.19 6.71 2.67
N LYS A 104 17.10 6.90 1.73
CA LYS A 104 17.06 6.17 0.46
C LYS A 104 17.46 4.72 0.73
N CYS A 105 16.58 3.78 0.42
CA CYS A 105 16.77 2.36 0.64
C CYS A 105 16.70 1.61 -0.68
N ASP A 106 17.44 0.51 -0.78
CA ASP A 106 17.25 -0.46 -1.85
C ASP A 106 15.99 -1.28 -1.55
N VAL A 107 15.07 -1.29 -2.48
CA VAL A 107 13.76 -1.95 -2.32
C VAL A 107 13.83 -3.33 -2.94
N PHE A 108 13.47 -4.36 -2.18
CA PHE A 108 13.28 -5.69 -2.75
C PHE A 108 12.15 -5.66 -3.80
N PRO A 109 12.33 -6.31 -4.96
CA PRO A 109 11.31 -6.38 -6.00
C PRO A 109 10.18 -7.37 -5.64
N ILE A 110 9.80 -7.40 -4.39
CA ILE A 110 8.83 -8.33 -3.81
C ILE A 110 7.82 -7.54 -2.98
N GLU A 111 6.55 -7.83 -3.19
CA GLU A 111 5.45 -7.33 -2.37
C GLU A 111 5.00 -8.41 -1.38
N PHE A 112 5.00 -8.10 -0.08
CA PHE A 112 4.56 -9.02 0.97
C PHE A 112 3.14 -8.64 1.39
N VAL A 113 2.16 -9.46 0.99
CA VAL A 113 0.75 -9.25 1.33
C VAL A 113 0.33 -10.23 2.41
N VAL A 114 -0.08 -9.72 3.57
CA VAL A 114 -0.66 -10.54 4.66
C VAL A 114 -2.17 -10.53 4.53
N ARG A 115 -2.76 -11.71 4.39
CA ARG A 115 -4.20 -11.89 4.20
C ARG A 115 -4.84 -12.53 5.43
N GLY A 116 -5.83 -11.86 6.00
CA GLY A 116 -6.64 -12.40 7.10
C GLY A 116 -7.97 -13.02 6.64
N PHE A 117 -8.32 -12.85 5.35
CA PHE A 117 -9.60 -13.31 4.78
C PHE A 117 -9.40 -13.89 3.39
N ILE A 118 -10.18 -14.94 3.06
CA ILE A 118 -10.26 -15.47 1.70
C ILE A 118 -11.24 -14.62 0.87
N THR A 119 -10.70 -13.67 0.11
CA THR A 119 -11.50 -12.67 -0.62
C THR A 119 -10.86 -12.30 -1.95
N GLY A 120 -11.52 -11.41 -2.69
CA GLY A 120 -11.08 -10.85 -3.96
C GLY A 120 -11.95 -11.28 -5.14
N SER A 121 -11.78 -10.56 -6.26
CA SER A 121 -12.58 -10.77 -7.48
C SER A 121 -11.75 -10.72 -8.77
N THR A 122 -10.46 -10.38 -8.68
CA THR A 122 -9.54 -10.45 -9.82
C THR A 122 -9.14 -11.88 -10.11
N SER A 123 -8.66 -12.18 -11.31
CA SER A 123 -8.24 -13.52 -11.71
C SER A 123 -7.19 -14.14 -10.80
N THR A 124 -6.31 -13.33 -10.24
CA THR A 124 -5.21 -13.72 -9.34
C THR A 124 -5.58 -13.64 -7.86
N SER A 125 -6.82 -13.29 -7.50
CA SER A 125 -7.20 -13.16 -6.10
C SER A 125 -7.35 -14.52 -5.43
N LEU A 126 -7.07 -14.60 -4.12
CA LEU A 126 -7.12 -15.82 -3.33
C LEU A 126 -8.46 -16.54 -3.44
N TRP A 127 -9.60 -15.80 -3.38
CA TRP A 127 -10.91 -16.42 -3.55
C TRP A 127 -11.13 -17.00 -4.94
N THR A 128 -10.72 -16.28 -5.98
CA THR A 128 -10.93 -16.75 -7.37
C THR A 128 -10.13 -18.03 -7.64
N VAL A 129 -8.88 -18.07 -7.21
CA VAL A 129 -8.02 -19.25 -7.34
C VAL A 129 -8.64 -20.43 -6.59
N TYR A 130 -9.02 -20.25 -5.33
CA TYR A 130 -9.69 -21.29 -4.54
C TYR A 130 -11.00 -21.80 -5.17
N ASN A 131 -11.83 -20.87 -5.67
CA ASN A 131 -13.12 -21.21 -6.30
C ASN A 131 -12.96 -21.93 -7.63
N ASN A 132 -11.82 -21.76 -8.30
CA ASN A 132 -11.46 -22.51 -9.50
C ASN A 132 -10.98 -23.95 -9.23
N GLY A 133 -10.82 -24.31 -7.95
CA GLY A 133 -10.45 -25.66 -7.56
C GLY A 133 -9.05 -25.80 -6.98
N ASP A 134 -8.24 -24.76 -7.01
CA ASP A 134 -6.91 -24.80 -6.42
C ASP A 134 -6.98 -24.90 -4.89
N ARG A 135 -6.08 -25.66 -4.31
CA ARG A 135 -5.98 -25.89 -2.86
C ARG A 135 -4.64 -25.48 -2.29
N GLU A 136 -3.87 -24.77 -3.08
CA GLU A 136 -2.62 -24.13 -2.70
C GLU A 136 -2.57 -22.70 -3.24
N TYR A 137 -2.04 -21.77 -2.46
CA TYR A 137 -1.83 -20.38 -2.88
C TYR A 137 -0.57 -19.80 -2.23
N CYS A 138 0.40 -19.42 -3.03
CA CYS A 138 1.69 -18.89 -2.56
C CYS A 138 2.36 -19.79 -1.50
N GLY A 139 2.42 -21.11 -1.73
CA GLY A 139 3.03 -22.07 -0.79
C GLY A 139 2.19 -22.33 0.47
N ASN A 140 0.96 -21.87 0.51
CA ASN A 140 0.05 -22.11 1.63
C ASN A 140 -1.07 -23.05 1.21
N ASP A 141 -1.26 -24.14 1.97
CA ASP A 141 -2.36 -25.07 1.79
C ASP A 141 -3.70 -24.41 2.15
N LEU A 142 -4.71 -24.65 1.33
CA LEU A 142 -6.06 -24.13 1.52
C LEU A 142 -7.01 -25.29 1.87
N PRO A 143 -7.56 -25.33 3.09
CA PRO A 143 -8.48 -26.41 3.50
C PRO A 143 -9.79 -26.36 2.70
N GLU A 144 -10.46 -27.50 2.61
CA GLU A 144 -11.77 -27.62 1.99
C GLU A 144 -12.85 -26.85 2.75
N GLY A 145 -13.88 -26.41 2.03
CA GLY A 145 -15.07 -25.82 2.62
C GLY A 145 -14.98 -24.34 2.97
N LEU A 146 -13.92 -23.65 2.56
CA LEU A 146 -13.81 -22.19 2.74
C LEU A 146 -14.88 -21.46 1.93
N LYS A 147 -15.43 -20.39 2.50
CA LYS A 147 -16.44 -19.54 1.88
C LYS A 147 -15.86 -18.17 1.55
N LYS A 148 -16.38 -17.54 0.50
CA LYS A 148 -15.98 -16.17 0.12
C LYS A 148 -16.12 -15.21 1.31
N ASN A 149 -15.08 -14.41 1.53
CA ASN A 149 -14.96 -13.44 2.62
C ASN A 149 -14.88 -14.08 4.04
N GLN A 150 -14.67 -15.38 4.14
CA GLN A 150 -14.42 -16.02 5.40
C GLN A 150 -13.07 -15.58 5.97
N ARG A 151 -13.00 -15.41 7.29
CA ARG A 151 -11.74 -15.20 8.00
C ARG A 151 -10.92 -16.49 7.96
N LEU A 152 -9.64 -16.38 7.66
CA LEU A 152 -8.67 -17.47 7.73
C LEU A 152 -8.37 -17.78 9.21
N GLU A 153 -8.08 -19.03 9.53
CA GLU A 153 -7.69 -19.44 10.89
C GLU A 153 -6.40 -18.77 11.32
N GLN A 154 -5.46 -18.64 10.38
CA GLN A 154 -4.21 -17.92 10.56
C GLN A 154 -4.03 -16.95 9.41
N ASN A 155 -3.37 -15.82 9.69
CA ASN A 155 -2.99 -14.89 8.64
C ASN A 155 -2.02 -15.57 7.67
N MET A 156 -2.29 -15.42 6.38
CA MET A 156 -1.52 -16.03 5.30
C MET A 156 -0.59 -14.98 4.69
N LEU A 157 0.69 -15.30 4.57
CA LEU A 157 1.65 -14.49 3.83
C LEU A 157 1.65 -14.93 2.37
N THR A 158 1.44 -13.96 1.47
CA THR A 158 1.36 -14.20 0.02
C THR A 158 2.31 -13.24 -0.68
N PRO A 159 3.59 -13.62 -0.84
CA PRO A 159 4.56 -12.81 -1.55
C PRO A 159 4.28 -12.83 -3.06
N THR A 160 4.41 -11.68 -3.71
CA THR A 160 4.29 -11.51 -5.16
C THR A 160 5.47 -10.74 -5.73
N THR A 161 5.79 -10.94 -7.00
CA THR A 161 6.76 -10.10 -7.70
C THR A 161 6.16 -8.72 -7.95
N LYS A 162 7.00 -7.71 -7.97
CA LYS A 162 6.62 -6.34 -8.33
C LYS A 162 7.02 -6.06 -9.78
N GLU A 163 6.43 -6.80 -10.71
CA GLU A 163 6.63 -6.59 -12.15
C GLU A 163 5.57 -5.66 -12.72
N GLU A 164 5.94 -4.88 -13.76
CA GLU A 164 5.05 -3.85 -14.32
C GLU A 164 3.85 -4.44 -15.05
N ASP A 165 3.93 -5.67 -15.57
CA ASP A 165 2.90 -6.25 -16.42
C ASP A 165 2.00 -7.29 -15.72
N HIS A 166 2.46 -8.02 -14.72
CA HIS A 166 1.66 -8.98 -13.95
C HIS A 166 2.31 -9.29 -12.60
N ASP A 167 1.52 -9.23 -11.52
CA ASP A 167 1.90 -9.75 -10.20
C ASP A 167 1.96 -11.29 -10.28
N LEU A 168 3.13 -11.83 -10.53
CA LEU A 168 3.36 -13.27 -10.50
C LEU A 168 3.57 -13.73 -9.06
N SER A 169 2.84 -14.78 -8.66
CA SER A 169 3.11 -15.47 -7.39
C SER A 169 4.53 -16.03 -7.39
N LEU A 170 5.32 -15.76 -6.34
CA LEU A 170 6.71 -16.19 -6.22
C LEU A 170 6.92 -17.72 -6.15
N ILE A 171 5.87 -18.53 -6.12
CA ILE A 171 5.97 -19.99 -6.14
C ILE A 171 6.59 -20.51 -7.45
N HIS A 172 6.49 -19.73 -8.52
CA HIS A 172 7.07 -20.10 -9.82
C HIS A 172 8.55 -19.69 -9.97
N ILE A 173 9.12 -18.97 -9.00
CA ILE A 173 10.55 -18.73 -8.91
C ILE A 173 11.12 -19.90 -8.12
N SER A 174 11.77 -20.83 -8.81
CA SER A 174 12.49 -22.00 -8.32
C SER A 174 12.93 -21.90 -6.87
N GLU A 175 12.73 -22.99 -6.09
CA GLU A 175 13.24 -23.13 -4.74
C GLU A 175 14.66 -22.58 -4.64
N PRO A 176 14.98 -21.80 -3.59
CA PRO A 176 16.35 -21.42 -3.34
C PRO A 176 17.10 -22.74 -3.16
N THR A 177 17.96 -23.06 -4.11
CA THR A 177 18.93 -24.15 -3.98
C THR A 177 19.65 -23.92 -2.66
N ARG A 178 19.36 -24.77 -1.67
CA ARG A 178 20.11 -24.78 -0.41
C ARG A 178 21.59 -24.89 -0.80
N PRO A 179 22.47 -24.01 -0.33
CA PRO A 179 23.89 -24.24 -0.47
C PRO A 179 24.16 -25.59 0.21
N ASN A 180 24.62 -26.56 -0.53
CA ASN A 180 25.16 -27.79 0.05
C ASN A 180 26.32 -27.37 0.97
N CYS A 181 26.11 -27.53 2.25
CA CYS A 181 27.22 -27.53 3.22
C CYS A 181 28.13 -28.71 2.99
#